data_465dc88bcf76cc9b9eeda4fecc465557
#
_entry.id   465dc88bcf76cc9b9eeda4fecc465557
#
_cell.length_a   1.000
_cell.length_b   1.000
_cell.length_c   1.000
_cell.angle_alpha   90.00
_cell.angle_beta   90.00
_cell.angle_gamma   90.00
#
_symmetry.space_group_name_H-M   'P 1'
#
loop_
_entity.id
_entity.type
_entity.pdbx_description
1 polymer ?
#
loop_
_entity_poly.entity_id
_entity_poly.type
_entity_poly.pdbx_seq_one_letter_code
_entity_poly.pdbx_strand_id
1 'polypeptide(L)'
;MSDEHRLADDWDAIVVGSGMGGLTCAAYLAVAGHRVLVLEQAGVLGGNSHVFRRRSAYEFDAGVHYIGDCGPDGVLPSILRGLGLGDRVTFREMDPDGFDEVVLPGLRMSVPVGWDRYLDRLVEVLPADKDGLREFVAVCSAVGAEMRWTLLSAAGAEPAEVLRRTPTAVAWGRRTLHELFEHCGLSAAARTVLAAQALNYGIGPEEATVGMHASVTDHYLRGAAYPVGGGQMLAASLTEAITGHGGTVRTGHRVERVLVEQGRACGVVLDGGRELRAPVVVSNADYVRTVRELAGEEHFPASIGKRARTAVTGFPLVVLYVGLDRELPGRTGANLWWHGNADVEEAFRRLAGGHFDAPPSVFISFASLKDPDTAAVRPPGHANFQVMALCPRSLEAWGAAAASENGGPYRRDPAYLAEKERVTEAMLATAERALGPFRRYVTHLELATPATQRRYTRSTGGSPFGLARWGGTGARPDTRTSVTGLYVVGQSTRYGSGITGAAVSGIACAGQILGRPLLPEVHAGTVLGDQGRLPARGPDWDPLHLCGGRARRGTHPR
;
A
#
# COMPACT_ATOMS: atom_id res chain seq x y z
N MET A 1 14.52 36.16 -4.45
CA MET A 1 14.61 34.77 -3.96
C MET A 1 14.84 34.91 -2.46
N SER A 2 13.78 34.76 -1.69
CA SER A 2 13.82 34.88 -0.23
C SER A 2 14.60 33.70 0.37
N ASP A 3 15.31 33.96 1.46
CA ASP A 3 16.14 32.98 2.20
C ASP A 3 15.39 31.73 2.70
N GLU A 4 14.07 31.74 2.68
CA GLU A 4 13.18 30.61 3.06
C GLU A 4 13.29 29.35 2.18
N HIS A 5 13.98 29.41 1.04
CA HIS A 5 14.09 28.29 0.10
C HIS A 5 15.44 27.57 0.14
N ARG A 6 16.40 28.03 0.96
CA ARG A 6 17.72 27.41 1.03
C ARG A 6 17.72 26.27 2.03
N LEU A 7 17.75 25.00 1.52
CA LEU A 7 17.99 23.84 2.38
C LEU A 7 19.35 23.98 3.07
N ALA A 8 19.41 23.62 4.36
CA ALA A 8 20.68 23.44 5.04
C ALA A 8 21.49 22.32 4.34
N ASP A 9 22.81 22.39 4.45
CA ASP A 9 23.67 21.42 3.78
C ASP A 9 23.91 20.17 4.66
N ASP A 10 23.70 20.27 6.00
CA ASP A 10 23.92 19.20 6.98
C ASP A 10 22.63 18.83 7.72
N TRP A 11 22.37 17.52 7.81
CA TRP A 11 21.23 16.91 8.47
C TRP A 11 21.66 15.71 9.31
N ASP A 12 20.87 15.33 10.32
CA ASP A 12 21.11 14.11 11.07
C ASP A 12 20.62 12.88 10.29
N ALA A 13 19.50 13.05 9.54
CA ALA A 13 18.98 12.03 8.64
C ALA A 13 18.32 12.65 7.40
N ILE A 14 18.50 12.01 6.25
CA ILE A 14 17.79 12.33 5.00
C ILE A 14 16.93 11.13 4.60
N VAL A 15 15.63 11.38 4.35
CA VAL A 15 14.67 10.40 3.90
C VAL A 15 14.32 10.66 2.45
N VAL A 16 14.54 9.66 1.59
CA VAL A 16 14.30 9.72 0.15
C VAL A 16 12.94 9.12 -0.18
N GLY A 17 11.97 9.96 -0.50
CA GLY A 17 10.59 9.58 -0.81
C GLY A 17 9.63 9.69 0.37
N SER A 18 8.44 10.24 0.12
CA SER A 18 7.39 10.56 1.09
C SER A 18 6.27 9.53 1.16
N GLY A 19 6.51 8.26 0.78
CA GLY A 19 5.54 7.18 1.04
C GLY A 19 5.41 6.90 2.53
N MET A 20 4.42 6.10 2.92
CA MET A 20 4.09 5.83 4.33
C MET A 20 5.29 5.38 5.18
N GLY A 21 6.17 4.52 4.64
CA GLY A 21 7.37 4.08 5.36
C GLY A 21 8.35 5.22 5.64
N GLY A 22 8.60 6.07 4.63
CA GLY A 22 9.49 7.23 4.74
C GLY A 22 8.95 8.27 5.71
N LEU A 23 7.68 8.65 5.57
CA LEU A 23 7.04 9.63 6.48
C LEU A 23 6.99 9.12 7.92
N THR A 24 6.66 7.83 8.14
CA THR A 24 6.64 7.25 9.49
C THR A 24 8.03 7.23 10.12
N CYS A 25 9.07 6.81 9.37
CA CYS A 25 10.45 6.83 9.85
C CYS A 25 10.89 8.26 10.21
N ALA A 26 10.66 9.21 9.28
CA ALA A 26 11.00 10.62 9.48
C ALA A 26 10.30 11.23 10.71
N ALA A 27 9.01 10.91 10.92
CA ALA A 27 8.24 11.41 12.06
C ALA A 27 8.83 10.92 13.39
N TYR A 28 9.15 9.63 13.51
CA TYR A 28 9.77 9.09 14.74
C TYR A 28 11.17 9.64 14.99
N LEU A 29 11.98 9.84 13.94
CA LEU A 29 13.29 10.48 14.08
C LEU A 29 13.17 11.96 14.49
N ALA A 30 12.22 12.71 13.91
CA ALA A 30 11.99 14.11 14.27
C ALA A 30 11.49 14.24 15.72
N VAL A 31 10.55 13.38 16.14
CA VAL A 31 10.08 13.33 17.53
C VAL A 31 11.21 12.99 18.50
N ALA A 32 12.18 12.18 18.10
CA ALA A 32 13.38 11.90 18.90
C ALA A 32 14.42 13.04 18.87
N GLY A 33 14.14 14.16 18.22
CA GLY A 33 14.98 15.37 18.22
C GLY A 33 16.02 15.43 17.08
N HIS A 34 15.99 14.53 16.11
CA HIS A 34 16.88 14.59 14.95
C HIS A 34 16.44 15.66 13.96
N ARG A 35 17.40 16.35 13.33
CA ARG A 35 17.17 17.23 12.18
C ARG A 35 16.96 16.36 10.93
N VAL A 36 15.69 16.12 10.59
CA VAL A 36 15.29 15.23 9.50
C VAL A 36 14.88 16.04 8.28
N LEU A 37 15.38 15.64 7.11
CA LEU A 37 14.93 16.15 5.82
C LEU A 37 14.24 15.03 5.01
N VAL A 38 13.00 15.26 4.62
CA VAL A 38 12.28 14.39 3.67
C VAL A 38 12.29 15.04 2.29
N LEU A 39 12.73 14.29 1.28
CA LEU A 39 12.82 14.73 -0.11
C LEU A 39 11.88 13.89 -0.98
N GLU A 40 10.91 14.55 -1.62
CA GLU A 40 9.96 13.93 -2.52
C GLU A 40 10.10 14.51 -3.94
N GLN A 41 10.22 13.63 -4.95
CA GLN A 41 10.33 14.05 -6.36
C GLN A 41 9.01 14.56 -6.93
N ALA A 42 7.87 14.02 -6.47
CA ALA A 42 6.54 14.45 -6.91
C ALA A 42 6.15 15.79 -6.27
N GLY A 43 5.15 16.45 -6.86
CA GLY A 43 4.57 17.67 -6.29
C GLY A 43 3.62 17.42 -5.11
N VAL A 44 3.31 16.16 -4.78
CA VAL A 44 2.39 15.78 -3.70
C VAL A 44 3.02 14.69 -2.85
N LEU A 45 2.93 14.83 -1.52
CA LEU A 45 3.40 13.86 -0.55
C LEU A 45 2.43 12.70 -0.40
N GLY A 46 2.95 11.54 0.04
CA GLY A 46 2.15 10.38 0.43
C GLY A 46 2.41 9.13 -0.42
N GLY A 47 3.11 9.24 -1.55
CA GLY A 47 3.30 8.09 -2.44
C GLY A 47 1.96 7.48 -2.85
N ASN A 48 1.75 6.16 -2.66
CA ASN A 48 0.47 5.50 -2.97
C ASN A 48 -0.67 5.85 -2.00
N SER A 49 -0.44 6.58 -0.90
CA SER A 49 -1.49 7.03 0.01
C SER A 49 -2.05 8.42 -0.34
N HIS A 50 -1.54 9.07 -1.40
CA HIS A 50 -2.07 10.38 -1.78
C HIS A 50 -3.46 10.28 -2.44
N VAL A 51 -4.19 11.40 -2.39
CA VAL A 51 -5.40 11.60 -3.17
C VAL A 51 -5.13 12.55 -4.33
N PHE A 52 -5.99 12.53 -5.33
CA PHE A 52 -5.94 13.51 -6.41
C PHE A 52 -7.34 13.96 -6.80
N ARG A 53 -7.45 15.23 -7.25
CA ARG A 53 -8.73 15.85 -7.62
C ARG A 53 -8.88 15.95 -9.13
N ARG A 54 -10.11 15.71 -9.60
CA ARG A 54 -10.49 15.82 -11.01
C ARG A 54 -11.71 16.72 -11.17
N ARG A 55 -11.65 17.59 -12.19
CA ARG A 55 -12.71 18.55 -12.54
C ARG A 55 -13.16 19.44 -11.37
N SER A 56 -12.35 19.60 -10.32
CA SER A 56 -12.73 20.27 -9.07
C SER A 56 -14.01 19.69 -8.43
N ALA A 57 -14.37 18.45 -8.76
CA ALA A 57 -15.62 17.81 -8.38
C ALA A 57 -15.40 16.47 -7.66
N TYR A 58 -14.43 15.67 -8.10
CA TYR A 58 -14.18 14.34 -7.55
C TYR A 58 -12.78 14.26 -6.97
N GLU A 59 -12.68 13.61 -5.81
CA GLU A 59 -11.42 13.23 -5.20
C GLU A 59 -11.31 11.71 -5.19
N PHE A 60 -10.15 11.19 -5.60
CA PHE A 60 -9.87 9.77 -5.67
C PHE A 60 -8.61 9.44 -4.91
N ASP A 61 -8.65 8.34 -4.15
CA ASP A 61 -7.45 7.74 -3.58
C ASP A 61 -6.59 7.09 -4.67
N ALA A 62 -5.27 7.24 -4.56
CA ALA A 62 -4.36 6.54 -5.46
C ALA A 62 -4.22 5.05 -5.10
N GLY A 63 -4.30 4.69 -3.81
CA GLY A 63 -4.13 3.31 -3.36
C GLY A 63 -4.64 3.01 -1.95
N VAL A 64 -5.39 3.91 -1.31
CA VAL A 64 -6.04 3.64 -0.01
C VAL A 64 -7.52 3.38 -0.24
N HIS A 65 -7.94 2.14 -0.13
CA HIS A 65 -9.32 1.77 -0.37
C HIS A 65 -10.04 1.39 0.92
N TYR A 66 -9.32 0.77 1.85
CA TYR A 66 -9.69 0.46 3.22
C TYR A 66 -8.43 -0.01 3.97
N ILE A 67 -8.47 -0.05 5.27
CA ILE A 67 -7.36 -0.47 6.13
C ILE A 67 -7.94 -1.37 7.21
N GLY A 68 -7.32 -2.51 7.46
CA GLY A 68 -7.71 -3.39 8.55
C GLY A 68 -7.06 -2.99 9.88
N ASP A 69 -7.47 -3.66 10.98
CA ASP A 69 -6.85 -3.51 12.30
C ASP A 69 -6.75 -2.04 12.76
N CYS A 70 -7.83 -1.26 12.53
CA CYS A 70 -7.91 0.16 12.87
C CYS A 70 -8.61 0.44 14.22
N GLY A 71 -8.92 -0.60 15.00
CA GLY A 71 -9.45 -0.47 16.35
C GLY A 71 -8.42 0.12 17.34
N PRO A 72 -8.81 0.34 18.62
CA PRO A 72 -7.94 0.98 19.61
C PRO A 72 -6.59 0.30 19.80
N ASP A 73 -6.53 -1.03 19.69
CA ASP A 73 -5.30 -1.84 19.83
C ASP A 73 -4.68 -2.20 18.46
N GLY A 74 -5.11 -1.52 17.40
CA GLY A 74 -4.60 -1.72 16.06
C GLY A 74 -3.17 -1.23 15.89
N VAL A 75 -2.44 -1.85 14.95
CA VAL A 75 -1.02 -1.51 14.71
C VAL A 75 -0.86 -0.08 14.20
N LEU A 76 -1.62 0.31 13.17
CA LEU A 76 -1.53 1.66 12.61
C LEU A 76 -2.01 2.74 13.60
N PRO A 77 -3.14 2.59 14.30
CA PRO A 77 -3.53 3.52 15.37
C PRO A 77 -2.47 3.66 16.47
N SER A 78 -1.81 2.57 16.87
CA SER A 78 -0.73 2.62 17.86
C SER A 78 0.48 3.43 17.36
N ILE A 79 0.87 3.26 16.10
CA ILE A 79 1.93 4.06 15.47
C ILE A 79 1.56 5.55 15.47
N LEU A 80 0.32 5.89 15.12
CA LEU A 80 -0.14 7.29 15.11
C LEU A 80 -0.21 7.88 16.53
N ARG A 81 -0.75 7.14 17.50
CA ARG A 81 -0.77 7.57 18.91
C ARG A 81 0.62 7.81 19.45
N GLY A 82 1.58 6.93 19.14
CA GLY A 82 2.98 7.09 19.55
C GLY A 82 3.61 8.40 19.08
N LEU A 83 3.12 8.97 17.97
CA LEU A 83 3.51 10.27 17.42
C LEU A 83 2.68 11.46 17.95
N GLY A 84 1.73 11.23 18.89
CA GLY A 84 0.79 12.25 19.33
C GLY A 84 -0.32 12.56 18.32
N LEU A 85 -0.55 11.69 17.32
CA LEU A 85 -1.50 11.89 16.22
C LEU A 85 -2.84 11.17 16.44
N GLY A 86 -3.11 10.62 17.64
CA GLY A 86 -4.30 9.81 17.91
C GLY A 86 -5.61 10.48 17.50
N ASP A 87 -5.73 11.78 17.73
CA ASP A 87 -6.93 12.57 17.41
C ASP A 87 -6.88 13.23 16.02
N ARG A 88 -5.82 13.00 15.24
CA ARG A 88 -5.61 13.65 13.94
C ARG A 88 -6.13 12.85 12.75
N VAL A 89 -6.33 11.55 12.92
CA VAL A 89 -6.85 10.63 11.91
C VAL A 89 -8.00 9.85 12.51
N THR A 90 -9.19 10.05 11.96
CA THR A 90 -10.38 9.28 12.33
C THR A 90 -10.56 8.12 11.35
N PHE A 91 -10.72 6.92 11.87
CA PHE A 91 -11.05 5.73 11.09
C PHE A 91 -12.54 5.43 11.25
N ARG A 92 -13.27 5.48 10.13
CA ARG A 92 -14.68 5.05 10.10
C ARG A 92 -14.73 3.56 9.89
N GLU A 93 -15.29 2.82 10.83
CA GLU A 93 -15.51 1.39 10.68
C GLU A 93 -16.44 1.11 9.51
N MET A 94 -16.11 0.08 8.75
CA MET A 94 -16.99 -0.51 7.75
C MET A 94 -17.93 -1.51 8.43
N ASP A 95 -18.97 -1.92 7.72
CA ASP A 95 -19.97 -2.85 8.26
C ASP A 95 -19.30 -4.14 8.80
N PRO A 96 -19.38 -4.43 10.10
CA PRO A 96 -18.74 -5.61 10.69
C PRO A 96 -19.39 -6.94 10.24
N ASP A 97 -20.58 -6.91 9.65
CA ASP A 97 -21.28 -8.06 9.10
C ASP A 97 -20.96 -8.33 7.62
N GLY A 98 -20.34 -7.34 6.94
CA GLY A 98 -20.05 -7.43 5.53
C GLY A 98 -19.20 -6.25 5.01
N PHE A 99 -17.96 -6.11 5.48
CA PHE A 99 -17.06 -5.05 4.99
C PHE A 99 -16.59 -5.28 3.55
N ASP A 100 -16.56 -6.53 3.11
CA ASP A 100 -16.30 -6.98 1.74
C ASP A 100 -17.43 -7.89 1.26
N GLU A 101 -17.70 -7.86 -0.02
CA GLU A 101 -18.60 -8.77 -0.71
C GLU A 101 -17.82 -9.55 -1.78
N VAL A 102 -17.81 -10.87 -1.71
CA VAL A 102 -17.20 -11.76 -2.71
C VAL A 102 -18.29 -12.33 -3.61
N VAL A 103 -18.14 -12.17 -4.92
CA VAL A 103 -19.10 -12.62 -5.92
C VAL A 103 -18.40 -13.42 -7.01
N LEU A 104 -18.85 -14.66 -7.21
CA LEU A 104 -18.51 -15.50 -8.35
C LEU A 104 -19.79 -16.08 -8.97
N PRO A 105 -19.72 -16.73 -10.15
CA PRO A 105 -20.90 -17.33 -10.76
C PRO A 105 -21.62 -18.30 -9.81
N GLY A 106 -22.88 -17.99 -9.49
CA GLY A 106 -23.71 -18.79 -8.60
C GLY A 106 -23.42 -18.64 -7.10
N LEU A 107 -22.48 -17.78 -6.67
CA LEU A 107 -22.15 -17.59 -5.27
C LEU A 107 -21.97 -16.11 -4.94
N ARG A 108 -22.52 -15.70 -3.80
CA ARG A 108 -22.31 -14.38 -3.20
C ARG A 108 -22.10 -14.54 -1.69
N MET A 109 -21.06 -13.92 -1.15
CA MET A 109 -20.73 -14.00 0.26
C MET A 109 -20.31 -12.62 0.80
N SER A 110 -20.93 -12.20 1.92
CA SER A 110 -20.45 -11.05 2.69
C SER A 110 -19.37 -11.51 3.67
N VAL A 111 -18.26 -10.81 3.73
CA VAL A 111 -17.13 -11.13 4.60
C VAL A 111 -17.28 -10.39 5.93
N PRO A 112 -17.55 -11.10 7.04
CA PRO A 112 -17.72 -10.49 8.35
C PRO A 112 -16.37 -10.29 9.07
N VAL A 113 -16.35 -9.45 10.09
CA VAL A 113 -15.25 -9.33 11.04
C VAL A 113 -15.19 -10.55 11.96
N GLY A 114 -14.00 -11.08 12.22
CA GLY A 114 -13.73 -12.21 13.11
C GLY A 114 -13.63 -13.56 12.39
N TRP A 115 -12.63 -14.37 12.79
CA TRP A 115 -12.35 -15.66 12.17
C TRP A 115 -13.50 -16.68 12.31
N ASP A 116 -14.15 -16.72 13.49
CA ASP A 116 -15.25 -17.67 13.73
C ASP A 116 -16.45 -17.34 12.84
N ARG A 117 -16.86 -16.08 12.77
CA ARG A 117 -17.95 -15.63 11.89
C ARG A 117 -17.62 -15.81 10.42
N TYR A 118 -16.34 -15.61 10.04
CA TYR A 118 -15.86 -15.86 8.69
C TYR A 118 -15.98 -17.34 8.33
N LEU A 119 -15.56 -18.24 9.23
CA LEU A 119 -15.71 -19.69 9.04
C LEU A 119 -17.20 -20.08 8.90
N ASP A 120 -18.08 -19.59 9.77
CA ASP A 120 -19.50 -19.89 9.71
C ASP A 120 -20.09 -19.49 8.35
N ARG A 121 -19.75 -18.30 7.87
CA ARG A 121 -20.20 -17.79 6.58
C ARG A 121 -19.65 -18.61 5.40
N LEU A 122 -18.38 -19.01 5.45
CA LEU A 122 -17.76 -19.88 4.45
C LEU A 122 -18.47 -21.23 4.38
N VAL A 123 -18.75 -21.87 5.53
CA VAL A 123 -19.43 -23.16 5.58
C VAL A 123 -20.90 -23.06 5.11
N GLU A 124 -21.56 -21.92 5.37
CA GLU A 124 -22.92 -21.66 4.88
C GLU A 124 -22.98 -21.66 3.35
N VAL A 125 -22.02 -20.97 2.68
CA VAL A 125 -22.04 -20.81 1.22
C VAL A 125 -21.30 -21.92 0.47
N LEU A 126 -20.44 -22.69 1.14
CA LEU A 126 -19.61 -23.77 0.60
C LEU A 126 -19.70 -25.05 1.47
N PRO A 127 -20.90 -25.60 1.68
CA PRO A 127 -21.09 -26.72 2.63
C PRO A 127 -20.32 -27.99 2.24
N ALA A 128 -20.04 -28.20 0.95
CA ALA A 128 -19.26 -29.35 0.47
C ALA A 128 -17.77 -29.29 0.89
N ASP A 129 -17.22 -28.10 1.13
CA ASP A 129 -15.83 -27.88 1.51
C ASP A 129 -15.65 -27.77 3.05
N LYS A 130 -16.68 -28.01 3.85
CA LYS A 130 -16.77 -27.70 5.28
C LYS A 130 -15.54 -28.12 6.08
N ASP A 131 -15.07 -29.35 5.91
CA ASP A 131 -13.95 -29.88 6.72
C ASP A 131 -12.62 -29.25 6.29
N GLY A 132 -12.39 -29.07 4.99
CA GLY A 132 -11.23 -28.37 4.47
C GLY A 132 -11.20 -26.89 4.87
N LEU A 133 -12.37 -26.23 4.90
CA LEU A 133 -12.50 -24.84 5.35
C LEU A 133 -12.15 -24.67 6.83
N ARG A 134 -12.56 -25.63 7.69
CA ARG A 134 -12.18 -25.64 9.11
C ARG A 134 -10.68 -25.75 9.31
N GLU A 135 -10.04 -26.67 8.60
CA GLU A 135 -8.59 -26.84 8.65
C GLU A 135 -7.87 -25.60 8.12
N PHE A 136 -8.30 -25.07 6.99
CA PHE A 136 -7.73 -23.84 6.41
C PHE A 136 -7.81 -22.66 7.39
N VAL A 137 -8.96 -22.41 7.99
CA VAL A 137 -9.18 -21.31 8.93
C VAL A 137 -8.38 -21.53 10.20
N ALA A 138 -8.28 -22.75 10.72
CA ALA A 138 -7.45 -23.08 11.88
C ALA A 138 -5.97 -22.75 11.64
N VAL A 139 -5.43 -23.15 10.48
CA VAL A 139 -4.03 -22.84 10.11
C VAL A 139 -3.83 -21.33 9.94
N CYS A 140 -4.68 -20.65 9.15
CA CYS A 140 -4.50 -19.23 8.85
C CYS A 140 -4.68 -18.33 10.08
N SER A 141 -5.66 -18.61 10.93
CA SER A 141 -5.89 -17.84 12.17
C SER A 141 -4.71 -17.99 13.14
N ALA A 142 -4.18 -19.21 13.30
CA ALA A 142 -3.02 -19.46 14.14
C ALA A 142 -1.76 -18.76 13.59
N VAL A 143 -1.48 -18.90 12.29
CA VAL A 143 -0.35 -18.20 11.65
C VAL A 143 -0.47 -16.70 11.78
N GLY A 144 -1.65 -16.12 11.55
CA GLY A 144 -1.90 -14.68 11.71
C GLY A 144 -1.61 -14.19 13.12
N ALA A 145 -2.15 -14.89 14.13
CA ALA A 145 -1.92 -14.59 15.55
C ALA A 145 -0.44 -14.69 15.95
N GLU A 146 0.25 -15.77 15.54
CA GLU A 146 1.65 -16.01 15.82
C GLU A 146 2.56 -14.94 15.16
N MET A 147 2.28 -14.56 13.92
CA MET A 147 3.02 -13.50 13.23
C MET A 147 2.78 -12.13 13.86
N ARG A 148 1.54 -11.83 14.28
CA ARG A 148 1.22 -10.60 15.02
C ARG A 148 1.94 -10.56 16.37
N TRP A 149 1.96 -11.65 17.12
CA TRP A 149 2.71 -11.73 18.37
C TRP A 149 4.21 -11.49 18.11
N THR A 150 4.78 -12.10 17.06
CA THR A 150 6.18 -11.89 16.69
C THR A 150 6.48 -10.43 16.39
N LEU A 151 5.58 -9.75 15.69
CA LEU A 151 5.73 -8.34 15.35
C LEU A 151 5.70 -7.42 16.57
N LEU A 152 4.79 -7.67 17.51
CA LEU A 152 4.46 -6.75 18.59
C LEU A 152 5.15 -7.07 19.92
N SER A 153 5.52 -8.31 20.14
CA SER A 153 5.93 -8.79 21.47
C SER A 153 7.25 -9.56 21.51
N ALA A 154 7.79 -9.97 20.36
CA ALA A 154 9.00 -10.80 20.35
C ALA A 154 10.31 -10.00 20.39
N ALA A 155 10.27 -8.69 20.53
CA ALA A 155 11.47 -7.86 20.62
C ALA A 155 12.30 -8.26 21.86
N GLY A 156 13.54 -8.75 21.63
CA GLY A 156 14.41 -9.25 22.69
C GLY A 156 14.11 -10.67 23.17
N ALA A 157 13.10 -11.36 22.61
CA ALA A 157 12.84 -12.76 22.96
C ALA A 157 13.93 -13.69 22.40
N GLU A 158 14.28 -14.72 23.17
CA GLU A 158 15.21 -15.74 22.75
C GLU A 158 14.66 -16.57 21.57
N PRO A 159 15.49 -16.93 20.57
CA PRO A 159 15.04 -17.70 19.40
C PRO A 159 14.24 -18.97 19.75
N ALA A 160 14.61 -19.66 20.82
CA ALA A 160 13.90 -20.85 21.29
C ALA A 160 12.49 -20.53 21.81
N GLU A 161 12.28 -19.37 22.41
CA GLU A 161 10.95 -18.92 22.82
C GLU A 161 10.09 -18.58 21.59
N VAL A 162 10.64 -17.87 20.62
CA VAL A 162 9.95 -17.55 19.36
C VAL A 162 9.47 -18.85 18.69
N LEU A 163 10.35 -19.84 18.52
CA LEU A 163 9.99 -21.12 17.92
C LEU A 163 8.89 -21.86 18.69
N ARG A 164 8.92 -21.84 20.04
CA ARG A 164 7.86 -22.46 20.85
C ARG A 164 6.51 -21.78 20.71
N ARG A 165 6.50 -20.45 20.52
CA ARG A 165 5.26 -19.65 20.44
C ARG A 165 4.71 -19.53 19.02
N THR A 166 5.46 -19.96 18.00
CA THR A 166 5.07 -19.84 16.60
C THR A 166 5.13 -21.17 15.84
N PRO A 167 4.59 -22.28 16.42
CA PRO A 167 4.73 -23.61 15.80
C PRO A 167 4.01 -23.68 14.46
N THR A 168 2.84 -23.05 14.31
CA THR A 168 2.06 -23.09 13.08
C THR A 168 2.70 -22.22 11.99
N ALA A 169 3.22 -21.05 12.33
CA ALA A 169 3.95 -20.19 11.40
C ALA A 169 5.27 -20.83 10.95
N VAL A 170 5.94 -21.60 11.82
CA VAL A 170 7.13 -22.39 11.45
C VAL A 170 6.77 -23.51 10.47
N ALA A 171 5.65 -24.21 10.70
CA ALA A 171 5.20 -25.32 9.85
C ALA A 171 4.68 -24.84 8.49
N TRP A 172 3.90 -23.77 8.46
CA TRP A 172 3.13 -23.34 7.30
C TRP A 172 3.57 -22.01 6.69
N GLY A 173 4.11 -21.09 7.48
CA GLY A 173 4.28 -19.71 7.08
C GLY A 173 5.08 -19.47 5.79
N ARG A 174 5.96 -20.40 5.40
CA ARG A 174 6.77 -20.35 4.17
C ARG A 174 6.24 -21.20 3.02
N ARG A 175 5.27 -22.05 3.28
CA ARG A 175 4.61 -22.84 2.23
C ARG A 175 3.73 -21.93 1.40
N THR A 176 3.44 -22.35 0.16
CA THR A 176 2.54 -21.61 -0.71
C THR A 176 1.09 -21.76 -0.27
N LEU A 177 0.26 -20.79 -0.62
CA LEU A 177 -1.18 -20.87 -0.39
C LEU A 177 -1.81 -22.03 -1.18
N HIS A 178 -1.28 -22.32 -2.38
CA HIS A 178 -1.65 -23.49 -3.17
C HIS A 178 -1.42 -24.80 -2.39
N GLU A 179 -0.24 -24.98 -1.76
CA GLU A 179 0.03 -26.18 -0.95
C GLU A 179 -0.95 -26.34 0.22
N LEU A 180 -1.39 -25.24 0.83
CA LEU A 180 -2.43 -25.30 1.88
C LEU A 180 -3.80 -25.65 1.31
N PHE A 181 -4.15 -25.11 0.13
CA PHE A 181 -5.40 -25.49 -0.55
C PHE A 181 -5.44 -26.98 -0.90
N GLU A 182 -4.35 -27.55 -1.41
CA GLU A 182 -4.23 -28.98 -1.71
C GLU A 182 -4.33 -29.82 -0.43
N HIS A 183 -3.62 -29.41 0.64
CA HIS A 183 -3.67 -30.08 1.94
C HIS A 183 -5.11 -30.16 2.50
N CYS A 184 -5.87 -29.07 2.38
CA CYS A 184 -7.24 -28.98 2.85
C CYS A 184 -8.27 -29.60 1.88
N GLY A 185 -7.88 -30.05 0.69
CA GLY A 185 -8.75 -30.66 -0.32
C GLY A 185 -9.85 -29.73 -0.83
N LEU A 186 -9.56 -28.41 -0.94
CA LEU A 186 -10.56 -27.39 -1.26
C LEU A 186 -10.93 -27.39 -2.75
N SER A 187 -12.22 -27.19 -3.04
CA SER A 187 -12.72 -26.99 -4.40
C SER A 187 -12.23 -25.69 -5.03
N ALA A 188 -12.28 -25.56 -6.35
CA ALA A 188 -11.90 -24.34 -7.05
C ALA A 188 -12.71 -23.11 -6.59
N ALA A 189 -13.99 -23.28 -6.30
CA ALA A 189 -14.84 -22.22 -5.76
C ALA A 189 -14.37 -21.77 -4.37
N ALA A 190 -14.07 -22.71 -3.48
CA ALA A 190 -13.54 -22.40 -2.14
C ALA A 190 -12.19 -21.68 -2.23
N ARG A 191 -11.25 -22.15 -3.07
CA ARG A 191 -9.96 -21.49 -3.33
C ARG A 191 -10.15 -20.06 -3.83
N THR A 192 -11.13 -19.85 -4.73
CA THR A 192 -11.42 -18.50 -5.27
C THR A 192 -11.97 -17.57 -4.20
N VAL A 193 -12.90 -18.03 -3.37
CA VAL A 193 -13.45 -17.23 -2.26
C VAL A 193 -12.35 -16.88 -1.26
N LEU A 194 -11.54 -17.84 -0.85
CA LEU A 194 -10.44 -17.62 0.11
C LEU A 194 -9.34 -16.71 -0.44
N ALA A 195 -9.02 -16.83 -1.73
CA ALA A 195 -8.02 -15.98 -2.38
C ALA A 195 -8.60 -14.66 -2.96
N ALA A 196 -9.86 -14.34 -2.73
CA ALA A 196 -10.50 -13.14 -3.31
C ALA A 196 -9.70 -11.87 -3.03
N GLN A 197 -9.15 -11.74 -1.81
CA GLN A 197 -8.33 -10.61 -1.40
C GLN A 197 -6.87 -10.64 -1.91
N ALA A 198 -6.49 -11.59 -2.79
CA ALA A 198 -5.12 -11.69 -3.33
C ALA A 198 -4.70 -10.45 -4.13
N LEU A 199 -5.67 -9.64 -4.63
CA LEU A 199 -5.37 -8.34 -5.24
C LEU A 199 -4.72 -7.37 -4.23
N ASN A 200 -4.93 -7.52 -2.93
CA ASN A 200 -4.31 -6.66 -1.91
C ASN A 200 -2.79 -6.83 -1.80
N TYR A 201 -2.23 -7.95 -2.28
CA TYR A 201 -0.79 -8.19 -2.29
C TYR A 201 -0.23 -8.54 -3.69
N GLY A 202 -1.09 -8.69 -4.70
CA GLY A 202 -0.72 -8.74 -6.12
C GLY A 202 0.06 -9.99 -6.55
N ILE A 203 -0.13 -11.14 -5.90
CA ILE A 203 0.45 -12.44 -6.29
C ILE A 203 -0.56 -13.57 -6.11
N GLY A 204 -0.46 -14.60 -6.96
CA GLY A 204 -1.38 -15.75 -6.93
C GLY A 204 -1.03 -16.79 -5.88
N PRO A 205 -1.93 -17.77 -5.66
CA PRO A 205 -1.75 -18.84 -4.65
C PRO A 205 -0.47 -19.66 -4.82
N GLU A 206 0.00 -19.88 -6.03
CA GLU A 206 1.24 -20.60 -6.32
C GLU A 206 2.53 -19.86 -5.89
N GLU A 207 2.45 -18.53 -5.73
CA GLU A 207 3.56 -17.67 -5.33
C GLU A 207 3.40 -17.09 -3.92
N ALA A 208 2.17 -16.86 -3.48
CA ALA A 208 1.86 -16.30 -2.17
C ALA A 208 2.16 -17.32 -1.06
N THR A 209 2.82 -16.87 0.01
CA THR A 209 3.01 -17.73 1.18
C THR A 209 1.79 -17.70 2.09
N VAL A 210 1.55 -18.80 2.80
CA VAL A 210 0.50 -18.88 3.84
C VAL A 210 0.68 -17.76 4.87
N GLY A 211 1.93 -17.46 5.27
CA GLY A 211 2.22 -16.38 6.21
C GLY A 211 1.77 -15.00 5.70
N MET A 212 2.00 -14.70 4.42
CA MET A 212 1.54 -13.45 3.81
C MET A 212 0.01 -13.41 3.75
N HIS A 213 -0.62 -14.46 3.24
CA HIS A 213 -2.07 -14.53 3.10
C HIS A 213 -2.77 -14.43 4.47
N ALA A 214 -2.33 -15.24 5.45
CA ALA A 214 -2.87 -15.24 6.80
C ALA A 214 -2.75 -13.87 7.48
N SER A 215 -1.58 -13.20 7.33
CA SER A 215 -1.38 -11.86 7.91
C SER A 215 -2.32 -10.82 7.29
N VAL A 216 -2.57 -10.86 5.98
CA VAL A 216 -3.47 -9.92 5.30
C VAL A 216 -4.93 -10.22 5.68
N THR A 217 -5.31 -11.49 5.71
CA THR A 217 -6.68 -11.89 6.09
C THR A 217 -6.96 -11.53 7.57
N ASP A 218 -6.03 -11.87 8.50
CA ASP A 218 -6.14 -11.50 9.92
C ASP A 218 -6.27 -9.98 10.11
N HIS A 219 -5.49 -9.20 9.36
CA HIS A 219 -5.53 -7.74 9.38
C HIS A 219 -6.93 -7.19 9.09
N TYR A 220 -7.62 -7.69 8.07
CA TYR A 220 -8.98 -7.24 7.74
C TYR A 220 -10.05 -7.86 8.64
N LEU A 221 -9.91 -9.11 9.06
CA LEU A 221 -10.84 -9.75 9.98
C LEU A 221 -10.79 -9.17 11.41
N ARG A 222 -9.78 -8.34 11.74
CA ARG A 222 -9.75 -7.53 12.98
C ARG A 222 -10.57 -6.25 12.91
N GLY A 223 -11.25 -6.00 11.82
CA GLY A 223 -12.05 -4.81 11.58
C GLY A 223 -11.46 -3.96 10.44
N ALA A 224 -12.26 -3.78 9.39
CA ALA A 224 -11.95 -2.93 8.26
C ALA A 224 -12.46 -1.52 8.50
N ALA A 225 -11.69 -0.51 8.11
CA ALA A 225 -12.06 0.90 8.26
C ALA A 225 -11.56 1.75 7.09
N TYR A 226 -12.11 2.93 6.95
CA TYR A 226 -11.68 3.92 5.99
C TYR A 226 -11.28 5.22 6.69
N PRO A 227 -10.13 5.85 6.37
CA PRO A 227 -9.74 7.12 6.97
C PRO A 227 -10.66 8.24 6.47
N VAL A 228 -11.31 8.94 7.37
CA VAL A 228 -12.17 10.10 7.04
C VAL A 228 -11.33 11.18 6.37
N GLY A 229 -11.72 11.60 5.18
CA GLY A 229 -10.93 12.50 4.32
C GLY A 229 -9.91 11.80 3.41
N GLY A 230 -9.98 10.47 3.32
CA GLY A 230 -9.15 9.66 2.41
C GLY A 230 -7.71 9.44 2.89
N GLY A 231 -6.93 8.73 2.07
CA GLY A 231 -5.54 8.36 2.39
C GLY A 231 -4.60 9.54 2.62
N GLN A 232 -4.93 10.73 2.09
CA GLN A 232 -4.12 11.94 2.27
C GLN A 232 -4.04 12.38 3.73
N MET A 233 -5.04 12.06 4.55
CA MET A 233 -5.06 12.37 5.98
C MET A 233 -3.86 11.76 6.71
N LEU A 234 -3.44 10.55 6.33
CA LEU A 234 -2.28 9.88 6.92
C LEU A 234 -0.98 10.63 6.59
N ALA A 235 -0.78 10.96 5.30
CA ALA A 235 0.42 11.68 4.88
C ALA A 235 0.49 13.09 5.48
N ALA A 236 -0.64 13.80 5.54
CA ALA A 236 -0.73 15.12 6.12
C ALA A 236 -0.42 15.10 7.63
N SER A 237 -1.01 14.18 8.37
CA SER A 237 -0.78 14.06 9.82
C SER A 237 0.68 13.71 10.14
N LEU A 238 1.30 12.79 9.39
CA LEU A 238 2.72 12.49 9.55
C LEU A 238 3.61 13.69 9.19
N THR A 239 3.24 14.47 8.17
CA THR A 239 3.95 15.71 7.81
C THR A 239 3.84 16.75 8.93
N GLU A 240 2.68 16.90 9.57
CA GLU A 240 2.50 17.76 10.74
C GLU A 240 3.40 17.32 11.91
N ALA A 241 3.50 16.02 12.18
CA ALA A 241 4.40 15.50 13.22
C ALA A 241 5.87 15.83 12.91
N ILE A 242 6.31 15.62 11.65
CA ILE A 242 7.69 15.92 11.24
C ILE A 242 7.98 17.41 11.42
N THR A 243 7.15 18.29 10.86
CA THR A 243 7.40 19.74 10.87
C THR A 243 7.21 20.34 12.25
N GLY A 244 6.22 19.89 13.02
CA GLY A 244 6.00 20.31 14.41
C GLY A 244 7.18 19.99 15.33
N HIS A 245 7.94 18.94 15.03
CA HIS A 245 9.13 18.56 15.80
C HIS A 245 10.46 19.02 15.15
N GLY A 246 10.39 19.97 14.19
CA GLY A 246 11.59 20.63 13.64
C GLY A 246 12.18 19.95 12.42
N GLY A 247 11.56 18.89 11.89
CA GLY A 247 11.92 18.30 10.62
C GLY A 247 11.47 19.14 9.42
N THR A 248 12.03 18.86 8.26
CA THR A 248 11.72 19.56 7.01
C THR A 248 11.25 18.59 5.94
N VAL A 249 10.19 18.95 5.22
CA VAL A 249 9.66 18.16 4.10
C VAL A 249 9.66 19.02 2.84
N ARG A 250 10.16 18.49 1.71
CA ARG A 250 10.22 19.19 0.43
C ARG A 250 9.71 18.32 -0.71
N THR A 251 8.77 18.86 -1.47
CA THR A 251 8.27 18.29 -2.74
C THR A 251 9.04 18.86 -3.92
N GLY A 252 9.03 18.20 -5.08
CA GLY A 252 9.73 18.64 -6.28
C GLY A 252 11.27 18.53 -6.19
N HIS A 253 11.76 17.75 -5.23
CA HIS A 253 13.20 17.55 -5.00
C HIS A 253 13.55 16.08 -5.24
N ARG A 254 14.04 15.78 -6.44
CA ARG A 254 14.45 14.43 -6.81
C ARG A 254 15.87 14.16 -6.33
N VAL A 255 16.01 13.06 -5.59
CA VAL A 255 17.34 12.49 -5.30
C VAL A 255 17.77 11.66 -6.50
N GLU A 256 18.96 11.93 -7.04
CA GLU A 256 19.56 11.18 -8.14
C GLU A 256 20.45 10.05 -7.62
N ARG A 257 21.16 10.31 -6.52
CA ARG A 257 22.14 9.37 -6.00
C ARG A 257 22.29 9.50 -4.48
N VAL A 258 22.56 8.39 -3.80
CA VAL A 258 23.07 8.34 -2.43
C VAL A 258 24.59 8.43 -2.49
N LEU A 259 25.16 9.30 -1.70
CA LEU A 259 26.61 9.41 -1.54
C LEU A 259 27.11 8.30 -0.64
N VAL A 260 27.99 7.44 -1.17
CA VAL A 260 28.61 6.34 -0.42
C VAL A 260 30.11 6.50 -0.47
N GLU A 261 30.72 6.71 0.70
CA GLU A 261 32.16 6.86 0.87
C GLU A 261 32.66 5.77 1.83
N GLN A 262 33.64 4.99 1.42
CA GLN A 262 34.24 3.91 2.22
C GLN A 262 33.21 2.93 2.81
N GLY A 263 32.18 2.55 2.02
CA GLY A 263 31.11 1.62 2.43
C GLY A 263 30.07 2.23 3.39
N ARG A 264 30.06 3.55 3.55
CA ARG A 264 29.13 4.28 4.42
C ARG A 264 28.34 5.32 3.61
N ALA A 265 27.05 5.39 3.81
CA ALA A 265 26.23 6.50 3.30
C ALA A 265 26.59 7.78 4.08
N CYS A 266 26.77 8.87 3.35
CA CYS A 266 27.16 10.17 3.90
C CYS A 266 26.31 11.34 3.36
N GLY A 267 25.23 11.04 2.62
CA GLY A 267 24.33 12.06 2.08
C GLY A 267 23.67 11.65 0.77
N VAL A 268 23.15 12.62 0.06
CA VAL A 268 22.49 12.46 -1.24
C VAL A 268 22.89 13.56 -2.21
N VAL A 269 22.74 13.28 -3.52
CA VAL A 269 22.85 14.26 -4.61
C VAL A 269 21.45 14.48 -5.18
N LEU A 270 21.04 15.74 -5.27
CA LEU A 270 19.78 16.15 -5.90
C LEU A 270 19.94 16.27 -7.41
N ASP A 271 18.81 16.21 -8.11
CA ASP A 271 18.71 16.65 -9.51
C ASP A 271 19.30 18.06 -9.65
N GLY A 272 20.27 18.22 -10.57
CA GLY A 272 21.06 19.45 -10.69
C GLY A 272 22.37 19.46 -9.90
N GLY A 273 22.78 18.36 -9.27
CA GLY A 273 24.12 18.14 -8.74
C GLY A 273 24.38 18.69 -7.33
N ARG A 274 23.37 19.26 -6.65
CA ARG A 274 23.55 19.74 -5.27
C ARG A 274 23.69 18.57 -4.30
N GLU A 275 24.73 18.59 -3.49
CA GLU A 275 24.95 17.62 -2.41
C GLU A 275 24.35 18.10 -1.09
N LEU A 276 23.75 17.15 -0.36
CA LEU A 276 23.27 17.33 1.01
C LEU A 276 23.88 16.22 1.87
N ARG A 277 24.42 16.56 3.04
CA ARG A 277 25.15 15.63 3.90
C ARG A 277 24.28 15.14 5.06
N ALA A 278 24.37 13.83 5.35
CA ALA A 278 23.78 13.20 6.53
C ALA A 278 24.46 11.85 6.80
N PRO A 279 24.73 11.50 8.07
CA PRO A 279 25.26 10.19 8.43
C PRO A 279 24.24 9.05 8.28
N VAL A 280 22.95 9.38 8.18
CA VAL A 280 21.85 8.44 8.00
C VAL A 280 21.06 8.82 6.74
N VAL A 281 20.91 7.86 5.83
CA VAL A 281 20.05 7.96 4.65
C VAL A 281 19.03 6.83 4.70
N VAL A 282 17.75 7.19 4.65
CA VAL A 282 16.62 6.23 4.61
C VAL A 282 15.97 6.29 3.23
N SER A 283 16.09 5.23 2.45
CA SER A 283 15.43 5.14 1.15
C SER A 283 14.04 4.52 1.29
N ASN A 284 13.02 5.30 0.96
CA ASN A 284 11.65 4.86 0.72
C ASN A 284 11.35 4.80 -0.79
N ALA A 285 12.36 4.93 -1.63
CA ALA A 285 12.28 4.67 -3.06
C ALA A 285 12.14 3.16 -3.33
N ASP A 286 11.84 2.80 -4.58
CA ASP A 286 11.81 1.40 -4.99
C ASP A 286 13.13 0.69 -4.62
N TYR A 287 13.01 -0.52 -4.04
CA TYR A 287 14.17 -1.24 -3.50
C TYR A 287 15.18 -1.62 -4.58
N VAL A 288 14.70 -2.09 -5.73
CA VAL A 288 15.57 -2.47 -6.85
C VAL A 288 16.35 -1.26 -7.35
N ARG A 289 15.67 -0.13 -7.47
CA ARG A 289 16.29 1.15 -7.85
C ARG A 289 17.24 1.68 -6.77
N THR A 290 16.89 1.51 -5.49
CA THR A 290 17.79 1.89 -4.39
C THR A 290 19.13 1.18 -4.50
N VAL A 291 19.11 -0.13 -4.76
CA VAL A 291 20.33 -0.93 -4.89
C VAL A 291 21.07 -0.63 -6.19
N ARG A 292 20.35 -0.59 -7.34
CA ARG A 292 20.99 -0.54 -8.66
C ARG A 292 21.35 0.86 -9.12
N GLU A 293 20.54 1.86 -8.75
CA GLU A 293 20.65 3.20 -9.32
C GLU A 293 21.02 4.24 -8.27
N LEU A 294 20.29 4.29 -7.13
CA LEU A 294 20.51 5.37 -6.17
C LEU A 294 21.80 5.20 -5.38
N ALA A 295 22.05 4.01 -4.84
CA ALA A 295 23.28 3.74 -4.10
C ALA A 295 24.40 3.15 -4.98
N GLY A 296 24.04 2.40 -6.05
CA GLY A 296 24.97 1.68 -6.91
C GLY A 296 25.25 0.26 -6.44
N GLU A 297 25.16 -0.72 -7.36
CA GLU A 297 25.35 -2.14 -7.05
C GLU A 297 26.74 -2.45 -6.49
N GLU A 298 27.74 -1.69 -6.87
CA GLU A 298 29.14 -1.82 -6.47
C GLU A 298 29.37 -1.66 -4.96
N HIS A 299 28.44 -1.00 -4.26
CA HIS A 299 28.49 -0.81 -2.82
C HIS A 299 27.85 -1.95 -2.02
N PHE A 300 27.25 -2.93 -2.71
CA PHE A 300 26.60 -4.08 -2.09
C PHE A 300 27.35 -5.39 -2.37
N PRO A 301 27.21 -6.43 -1.52
CA PRO A 301 27.66 -7.76 -1.87
C PRO A 301 27.08 -8.22 -3.22
N ALA A 302 27.85 -8.91 -4.03
CA ALA A 302 27.46 -9.38 -5.37
C ALA A 302 26.14 -10.18 -5.37
N SER A 303 25.84 -10.87 -4.26
CA SER A 303 24.57 -11.59 -4.07
C SER A 303 23.36 -10.66 -4.01
N ILE A 304 23.50 -9.47 -3.44
CA ILE A 304 22.42 -8.46 -3.38
C ILE A 304 22.18 -7.86 -4.76
N GLY A 305 23.25 -7.47 -5.49
CA GLY A 305 23.12 -6.98 -6.86
C GLY A 305 22.47 -8.04 -7.78
N LYS A 306 22.91 -9.31 -7.70
CA LYS A 306 22.26 -10.41 -8.44
C LYS A 306 20.77 -10.52 -8.13
N ARG A 307 20.39 -10.50 -6.85
CA ARG A 307 18.98 -10.55 -6.42
C ARG A 307 18.18 -9.34 -6.92
N ALA A 308 18.76 -8.15 -6.90
CA ALA A 308 18.10 -6.95 -7.43
C ALA A 308 17.82 -7.05 -8.94
N ARG A 309 18.76 -7.60 -9.72
CA ARG A 309 18.58 -7.82 -11.16
C ARG A 309 17.53 -8.88 -11.50
N THR A 310 17.34 -9.89 -10.63
CA THR A 310 16.38 -10.99 -10.82
C THR A 310 15.13 -10.87 -9.96
N ALA A 311 14.92 -9.71 -9.36
CA ALA A 311 13.77 -9.45 -8.49
C ALA A 311 12.46 -9.51 -9.28
N VAL A 312 11.46 -10.17 -8.71
CA VAL A 312 10.10 -10.24 -9.25
C VAL A 312 9.19 -9.40 -8.37
N THR A 313 8.44 -8.48 -8.98
CA THR A 313 7.43 -7.68 -8.29
C THR A 313 6.05 -8.36 -8.35
N GLY A 314 5.13 -7.94 -7.47
CA GLY A 314 3.72 -8.30 -7.60
C GLY A 314 3.18 -7.87 -8.96
N PHE A 315 2.07 -8.48 -9.40
CA PHE A 315 1.38 -8.06 -10.62
C PHE A 315 1.00 -6.58 -10.53
N PRO A 316 1.22 -5.78 -11.58
CA PRO A 316 0.77 -4.39 -11.59
C PRO A 316 -0.76 -4.30 -11.69
N LEU A 317 -1.28 -3.10 -11.43
CA LEU A 317 -2.71 -2.81 -11.50
C LEU A 317 -3.04 -1.89 -12.67
N VAL A 318 -4.22 -2.11 -13.24
CA VAL A 318 -5.00 -1.09 -13.93
C VAL A 318 -6.11 -0.61 -13.01
N VAL A 319 -6.33 0.70 -12.95
CA VAL A 319 -7.34 1.31 -12.08
C VAL A 319 -8.21 2.26 -12.88
N LEU A 320 -9.50 1.96 -12.96
CA LEU A 320 -10.50 2.81 -13.59
C LEU A 320 -11.16 3.69 -12.53
N TYR A 321 -11.00 4.98 -12.65
CA TYR A 321 -11.61 6.00 -11.81
C TYR A 321 -12.90 6.49 -12.44
N VAL A 322 -14.02 6.34 -11.73
CA VAL A 322 -15.36 6.62 -12.24
C VAL A 322 -16.06 7.64 -11.36
N GLY A 323 -16.56 8.73 -11.97
CA GLY A 323 -17.49 9.67 -11.35
C GLY A 323 -18.84 9.59 -12.03
N LEU A 324 -19.92 9.54 -11.25
CA LEU A 324 -21.30 9.49 -11.73
C LEU A 324 -22.05 10.76 -11.30
N ASP A 325 -22.99 11.22 -12.13
CA ASP A 325 -23.93 12.32 -11.82
C ASP A 325 -25.15 11.85 -11.03
N ARG A 326 -25.04 10.69 -10.40
CA ARG A 326 -26.07 10.12 -9.53
C ARG A 326 -25.46 9.32 -8.39
N GLU A 327 -26.21 9.09 -7.35
CA GLU A 327 -25.85 8.15 -6.29
C GLU A 327 -25.99 6.69 -6.75
N LEU A 328 -25.43 5.77 -5.97
CA LEU A 328 -25.53 4.32 -6.16
C LEU A 328 -26.58 3.75 -5.20
N PRO A 329 -27.88 3.76 -5.55
CA PRO A 329 -28.94 3.32 -4.66
C PRO A 329 -28.80 1.82 -4.32
N GLY A 330 -29.06 1.49 -3.07
CA GLY A 330 -29.03 0.09 -2.57
C GLY A 330 -27.61 -0.48 -2.38
N ARG A 331 -26.55 0.33 -2.56
CA ARG A 331 -25.18 -0.06 -2.24
C ARG A 331 -24.76 0.46 -0.87
N THR A 332 -24.01 -0.37 -0.14
CA THR A 332 -23.33 -0.02 1.10
C THR A 332 -21.90 0.42 0.83
N GLY A 333 -21.17 0.81 1.87
CA GLY A 333 -19.73 1.07 1.80
C GLY A 333 -18.85 -0.18 1.62
N ALA A 334 -19.42 -1.39 1.62
CA ALA A 334 -18.69 -2.64 1.40
C ALA A 334 -17.96 -2.62 0.05
N ASN A 335 -16.72 -3.11 0.02
CA ASN A 335 -16.04 -3.33 -1.25
C ASN A 335 -16.62 -4.54 -1.97
N LEU A 336 -16.46 -4.60 -3.28
CA LEU A 336 -16.90 -5.72 -4.09
C LEU A 336 -15.72 -6.43 -4.76
N TRP A 337 -15.55 -7.71 -4.47
CA TRP A 337 -14.62 -8.63 -5.10
C TRP A 337 -15.39 -9.49 -6.08
N TRP A 338 -15.37 -9.13 -7.35
CA TRP A 338 -16.10 -9.83 -8.39
C TRP A 338 -15.16 -10.70 -9.23
N HIS A 339 -15.53 -11.97 -9.41
CA HIS A 339 -14.79 -12.95 -10.18
C HIS A 339 -15.68 -13.47 -11.32
N GLY A 340 -15.15 -13.44 -12.54
CA GLY A 340 -15.87 -13.90 -13.74
C GLY A 340 -15.96 -15.42 -13.86
N ASN A 341 -15.11 -16.14 -13.14
CA ASN A 341 -15.10 -17.59 -13.02
C ASN A 341 -14.72 -18.00 -11.59
N ALA A 342 -14.79 -19.29 -11.29
CA ALA A 342 -14.48 -19.85 -9.98
C ALA A 342 -13.09 -20.50 -9.91
N ASP A 343 -12.14 -20.12 -10.78
CA ASP A 343 -10.78 -20.64 -10.80
C ASP A 343 -9.77 -19.49 -10.75
N VAL A 344 -9.42 -19.11 -9.53
CA VAL A 344 -8.46 -18.04 -9.27
C VAL A 344 -7.04 -18.43 -9.73
N GLU A 345 -6.66 -19.70 -9.62
CA GLU A 345 -5.32 -20.17 -9.99
C GLU A 345 -5.12 -20.09 -11.52
N GLU A 346 -6.12 -20.48 -12.31
CA GLU A 346 -6.10 -20.30 -13.76
C GLU A 346 -6.04 -18.81 -14.13
N ALA A 347 -6.77 -17.95 -13.42
CA ALA A 347 -6.74 -16.51 -13.66
C ALA A 347 -5.31 -15.95 -13.48
N PHE A 348 -4.60 -16.34 -12.42
CA PHE A 348 -3.22 -15.92 -12.20
C PHE A 348 -2.23 -16.54 -13.20
N ARG A 349 -2.41 -17.81 -13.60
CA ARG A 349 -1.58 -18.45 -14.64
C ARG A 349 -1.71 -17.73 -15.98
N ARG A 350 -2.93 -17.34 -16.39
CA ARG A 350 -3.16 -16.54 -17.59
C ARG A 350 -2.46 -15.18 -17.53
N LEU A 351 -2.55 -14.47 -16.41
CA LEU A 351 -1.83 -13.20 -16.22
C LEU A 351 -0.31 -13.38 -16.27
N ALA A 352 0.22 -14.45 -15.68
CA ALA A 352 1.64 -14.78 -15.76
C ALA A 352 2.10 -15.11 -17.19
N GLY A 353 1.23 -15.71 -17.99
CA GLY A 353 1.43 -15.96 -19.43
C GLY A 353 1.24 -14.73 -20.33
N GLY A 354 0.95 -13.55 -19.76
CA GLY A 354 0.77 -12.30 -20.51
C GLY A 354 -0.62 -12.11 -21.13
N HIS A 355 -1.60 -12.95 -20.79
CA HIS A 355 -2.96 -12.88 -21.37
C HIS A 355 -3.84 -11.89 -20.58
N PHE A 356 -4.34 -10.86 -21.26
CA PHE A 356 -5.21 -9.83 -20.69
C PHE A 356 -6.21 -9.29 -21.72
N ASP A 357 -7.14 -10.13 -22.16
CA ASP A 357 -8.23 -9.73 -23.06
C ASP A 357 -9.30 -8.93 -22.29
N ALA A 358 -9.69 -9.44 -21.11
CA ALA A 358 -10.53 -8.78 -20.14
C ALA A 358 -10.07 -9.15 -18.72
N PRO A 359 -10.31 -8.30 -17.70
CA PRO A 359 -10.00 -8.66 -16.33
C PRO A 359 -10.82 -9.88 -15.89
N PRO A 360 -10.15 -10.96 -15.43
CA PRO A 360 -10.85 -12.14 -14.92
C PRO A 360 -11.53 -11.87 -13.58
N SER A 361 -11.01 -10.88 -12.84
CA SER A 361 -11.49 -10.45 -11.53
C SER A 361 -11.30 -8.95 -11.38
N VAL A 362 -12.20 -8.30 -10.66
CA VAL A 362 -12.09 -6.89 -10.29
C VAL A 362 -12.39 -6.68 -8.81
N PHE A 363 -11.64 -5.77 -8.22
CA PHE A 363 -11.94 -5.16 -6.93
C PHE A 363 -12.56 -3.79 -7.15
N ILE A 364 -13.74 -3.54 -6.57
CA ILE A 364 -14.45 -2.27 -6.70
C ILE A 364 -14.59 -1.63 -5.32
N SER A 365 -14.11 -0.40 -5.20
CA SER A 365 -14.09 0.36 -3.96
C SER A 365 -14.89 1.65 -4.11
N PHE A 366 -15.78 1.92 -3.15
CA PHE A 366 -16.75 3.02 -3.18
C PHE A 366 -16.40 4.09 -2.14
N ALA A 367 -15.45 4.99 -2.45
CA ALA A 367 -15.00 6.03 -1.52
C ALA A 367 -16.16 6.93 -1.05
N SER A 368 -17.06 7.31 -1.96
CA SER A 368 -18.22 8.15 -1.66
C SER A 368 -19.26 7.52 -0.72
N LEU A 369 -19.27 6.19 -0.58
CA LEU A 369 -20.14 5.47 0.34
C LEU A 369 -19.46 5.20 1.69
N LYS A 370 -18.14 5.11 1.72
CA LYS A 370 -17.35 4.95 2.94
C LYS A 370 -17.21 6.25 3.71
N ASP A 371 -17.10 7.36 3.01
CA ASP A 371 -16.97 8.70 3.57
C ASP A 371 -17.99 9.67 2.96
N PRO A 372 -19.29 9.48 3.28
CA PRO A 372 -20.38 10.26 2.70
C PRO A 372 -20.39 11.73 3.15
N ASP A 373 -19.79 12.04 4.29
CA ASP A 373 -19.85 13.37 4.91
C ASP A 373 -18.73 14.29 4.44
N THR A 374 -17.68 13.75 3.82
CA THR A 374 -16.58 14.55 3.30
C THR A 374 -16.93 15.13 1.94
N ALA A 375 -17.30 16.41 1.91
CA ALA A 375 -17.70 17.15 0.70
C ALA A 375 -16.61 17.21 -0.41
N ALA A 376 -15.35 16.86 -0.08
CA ALA A 376 -14.26 16.80 -1.04
C ALA A 376 -14.35 15.61 -1.98
N VAL A 377 -14.95 14.52 -1.52
CA VAL A 377 -14.94 13.23 -2.25
C VAL A 377 -15.78 13.31 -3.52
N ARG A 378 -16.94 14.00 -3.46
CA ARG A 378 -17.86 14.13 -4.57
C ARG A 378 -18.84 15.30 -4.42
N PRO A 379 -19.44 15.82 -5.51
CA PRO A 379 -20.56 16.74 -5.41
C PRO A 379 -21.80 16.07 -4.76
N PRO A 380 -22.69 16.83 -4.13
CA PRO A 380 -23.95 16.29 -3.63
C PRO A 380 -24.76 15.59 -4.74
N GLY A 381 -25.39 14.45 -4.41
CA GLY A 381 -26.18 13.67 -5.37
C GLY A 381 -25.36 12.86 -6.39
N HIS A 382 -24.03 12.96 -6.35
CA HIS A 382 -23.10 12.22 -7.20
C HIS A 382 -22.52 11.01 -6.46
N ALA A 383 -21.83 10.12 -7.20
CA ALA A 383 -21.01 9.05 -6.62
C ALA A 383 -19.65 8.99 -7.33
N ASN A 384 -18.66 8.45 -6.61
CA ASN A 384 -17.41 8.04 -7.22
C ASN A 384 -17.01 6.64 -6.72
N PHE A 385 -16.33 5.91 -7.57
CA PHE A 385 -15.77 4.61 -7.23
C PHE A 385 -14.57 4.28 -8.11
N GLN A 386 -13.85 3.25 -7.74
CA GLN A 386 -12.69 2.77 -8.46
C GLN A 386 -12.87 1.29 -8.77
N VAL A 387 -12.48 0.89 -9.98
CA VAL A 387 -12.46 -0.51 -10.42
C VAL A 387 -11.01 -0.89 -10.67
N MET A 388 -10.51 -1.88 -9.98
CA MET A 388 -9.11 -2.31 -10.04
C MET A 388 -9.01 -3.74 -10.53
N ALA A 389 -8.02 -4.00 -11.37
CA ALA A 389 -7.67 -5.34 -11.81
C ALA A 389 -6.16 -5.52 -11.88
N LEU A 390 -5.68 -6.73 -11.57
CA LEU A 390 -4.32 -7.12 -11.88
C LEU A 390 -4.17 -7.26 -13.39
N CYS A 391 -3.00 -6.92 -13.90
CA CYS A 391 -2.63 -7.10 -15.30
C CYS A 391 -1.22 -7.72 -15.42
N PRO A 392 -0.82 -8.20 -16.61
CA PRO A 392 0.49 -8.81 -16.80
C PRO A 392 1.65 -7.93 -16.36
N ARG A 393 2.73 -8.56 -15.90
CA ARG A 393 3.94 -7.86 -15.39
C ARG A 393 4.72 -7.12 -16.48
N SER A 394 4.58 -7.52 -17.75
CA SER A 394 5.28 -6.86 -18.84
C SER A 394 4.64 -5.51 -19.19
N LEU A 395 5.48 -4.47 -19.24
CA LEU A 395 5.08 -3.14 -19.72
C LEU A 395 5.08 -3.06 -21.27
N GLU A 396 5.61 -4.06 -21.96
CA GLU A 396 5.67 -4.10 -23.43
C GLU A 396 4.29 -4.12 -24.08
N ALA A 397 3.31 -4.75 -23.41
CA ALA A 397 1.91 -4.72 -23.83
C ALA A 397 1.34 -3.30 -23.94
N TRP A 398 1.94 -2.34 -23.22
CA TRP A 398 1.57 -0.91 -23.24
C TRP A 398 2.37 -0.08 -24.26
N GLY A 399 3.14 -0.73 -25.16
CA GLY A 399 3.97 -0.08 -26.16
C GLY A 399 5.41 0.18 -25.69
N ALA A 400 6.34 0.29 -26.64
CA ALA A 400 7.77 0.43 -26.39
C ALA A 400 8.11 1.70 -25.58
N ALA A 401 7.40 2.81 -25.82
CA ALA A 401 7.61 4.05 -25.06
C ALA A 401 7.20 3.91 -23.60
N ALA A 402 6.14 3.13 -23.29
CA ALA A 402 5.71 2.84 -21.93
C ALA A 402 6.67 1.87 -21.23
N ALA A 403 7.31 0.95 -21.96
CA ALA A 403 8.29 0.02 -21.44
C ALA A 403 9.66 0.69 -21.15
N SER A 404 9.98 1.81 -21.81
CA SER A 404 11.26 2.52 -21.64
C SER A 404 11.49 2.95 -20.18
N GLU A 405 12.66 2.63 -19.64
CA GLU A 405 13.07 2.98 -18.26
C GLU A 405 13.11 4.49 -18.03
N ASN A 406 13.42 5.27 -19.04
CA ASN A 406 13.51 6.74 -18.97
C ASN A 406 12.15 7.46 -19.05
N GLY A 407 11.04 6.72 -19.13
CA GLY A 407 9.70 7.28 -19.11
C GLY A 407 9.45 8.29 -20.23
N GLY A 408 9.76 7.92 -21.49
CA GLY A 408 9.51 8.73 -22.67
C GLY A 408 8.07 9.27 -22.75
N PRO A 409 7.70 10.07 -23.74
CA PRO A 409 6.38 10.70 -23.87
C PRO A 409 5.27 9.69 -24.22
N TYR A 410 5.26 8.52 -23.51
CA TYR A 410 4.35 7.41 -23.77
C TYR A 410 2.89 7.83 -23.87
N ARG A 411 2.49 8.90 -23.16
CA ARG A 411 1.11 9.43 -23.19
C ARG A 411 0.67 9.97 -24.55
N ARG A 412 1.58 10.11 -25.51
CA ARG A 412 1.31 10.50 -26.90
C ARG A 412 1.58 9.37 -27.88
N ASP A 413 2.05 8.23 -27.39
CA ASP A 413 2.30 7.04 -28.21
C ASP A 413 0.97 6.43 -28.65
N PRO A 414 0.72 6.30 -29.97
CA PRO A 414 -0.53 5.71 -30.48
C PRO A 414 -0.77 4.28 -30.00
N ALA A 415 0.26 3.46 -29.86
CA ALA A 415 0.14 2.09 -29.37
C ALA A 415 -0.31 2.07 -27.89
N TYR A 416 0.27 2.94 -27.06
CA TYR A 416 -0.17 3.10 -25.68
C TYR A 416 -1.63 3.58 -25.57
N LEU A 417 -2.02 4.54 -26.40
CA LEU A 417 -3.38 5.09 -26.37
C LEU A 417 -4.41 4.06 -26.81
N ALA A 418 -4.12 3.29 -27.86
CA ALA A 418 -4.99 2.22 -28.35
C ALA A 418 -5.18 1.11 -27.29
N GLU A 419 -4.10 0.66 -26.64
CA GLU A 419 -4.19 -0.35 -25.58
C GLU A 419 -4.93 0.19 -24.35
N LYS A 420 -4.68 1.45 -23.99
CA LYS A 420 -5.39 2.12 -22.89
C LYS A 420 -6.90 2.18 -23.14
N GLU A 421 -7.32 2.51 -24.36
CA GLU A 421 -8.74 2.52 -24.75
C GLU A 421 -9.35 1.13 -24.71
N ARG A 422 -8.68 0.13 -25.29
CA ARG A 422 -9.12 -1.28 -25.24
C ARG A 422 -9.33 -1.76 -23.81
N VAL A 423 -8.36 -1.51 -22.93
CA VAL A 423 -8.44 -1.92 -21.52
C VAL A 423 -9.53 -1.13 -20.79
N THR A 424 -9.72 0.16 -21.09
CA THR A 424 -10.79 0.97 -20.51
C THR A 424 -12.17 0.35 -20.80
N GLU A 425 -12.42 -0.02 -22.06
CA GLU A 425 -13.66 -0.66 -22.47
C GLU A 425 -13.87 -2.03 -21.81
N ALA A 426 -12.81 -2.85 -21.73
CA ALA A 426 -12.86 -4.14 -21.05
C ALA A 426 -13.16 -4.00 -19.54
N MET A 427 -12.56 -3.01 -18.88
CA MET A 427 -12.81 -2.69 -17.47
C MET A 427 -14.25 -2.21 -17.24
N LEU A 428 -14.74 -1.31 -18.10
CA LEU A 428 -16.14 -0.84 -18.04
C LEU A 428 -17.13 -1.99 -18.22
N ALA A 429 -16.93 -2.83 -19.24
CA ALA A 429 -17.79 -3.99 -19.48
C ALA A 429 -17.80 -4.97 -18.29
N THR A 430 -16.63 -5.18 -17.66
CA THR A 430 -16.54 -6.03 -16.47
C THR A 430 -17.22 -5.37 -15.26
N ALA A 431 -17.04 -4.07 -15.07
CA ALA A 431 -17.72 -3.34 -13.99
C ALA A 431 -19.24 -3.35 -14.16
N GLU A 432 -19.76 -3.25 -15.38
CA GLU A 432 -21.21 -3.34 -15.62
C GLU A 432 -21.78 -4.76 -15.39
N ARG A 433 -20.98 -5.81 -15.60
CA ARG A 433 -21.38 -7.17 -15.17
C ARG A 433 -21.50 -7.29 -13.66
N ALA A 434 -20.63 -6.60 -12.93
CA ALA A 434 -20.59 -6.61 -11.47
C ALA A 434 -21.64 -5.71 -10.81
N LEU A 435 -21.93 -4.55 -11.41
CA LEU A 435 -22.74 -3.49 -10.80
C LEU A 435 -24.11 -3.25 -11.48
N GLY A 436 -24.34 -3.82 -12.67
CA GLY A 436 -25.40 -3.41 -13.56
C GLY A 436 -25.02 -2.18 -14.42
N PRO A 437 -25.88 -1.75 -15.35
CA PRO A 437 -25.57 -0.70 -16.32
C PRO A 437 -25.48 0.67 -15.65
N PHE A 438 -24.34 1.37 -15.81
CA PHE A 438 -24.11 2.71 -15.25
C PHE A 438 -23.52 3.71 -16.25
N ARG A 439 -23.07 3.29 -17.44
CA ARG A 439 -22.33 4.14 -18.43
C ARG A 439 -23.00 5.47 -18.72
N ARG A 440 -24.34 5.50 -18.82
CA ARG A 440 -25.11 6.69 -19.12
C ARG A 440 -25.01 7.80 -18.06
N TYR A 441 -24.52 7.46 -16.87
CA TYR A 441 -24.38 8.39 -15.75
C TYR A 441 -22.93 8.83 -15.52
N VAL A 442 -22.00 8.36 -16.37
CA VAL A 442 -20.56 8.66 -16.23
C VAL A 442 -20.28 10.09 -16.65
N THR A 443 -19.79 10.89 -15.72
CA THR A 443 -19.34 12.28 -15.96
C THR A 443 -17.83 12.41 -15.91
N HIS A 444 -17.14 11.45 -15.25
CA HIS A 444 -15.69 11.37 -15.24
C HIS A 444 -15.25 9.91 -15.43
N LEU A 445 -14.26 9.71 -16.30
CA LEU A 445 -13.64 8.43 -16.56
C LEU A 445 -12.15 8.63 -16.81
N GLU A 446 -11.30 7.91 -16.07
CA GLU A 446 -9.84 7.93 -16.25
C GLU A 446 -9.26 6.56 -15.90
N LEU A 447 -8.44 6.00 -16.81
CA LEU A 447 -7.70 4.77 -16.53
C LEU A 447 -6.26 5.11 -16.15
N ALA A 448 -5.82 4.68 -14.96
CA ALA A 448 -4.40 4.56 -14.63
C ALA A 448 -3.88 3.17 -15.04
N THR A 449 -2.67 3.14 -15.56
CA THR A 449 -1.98 1.95 -16.06
C THR A 449 -0.69 1.70 -15.28
N PRO A 450 -0.02 0.56 -15.44
CA PRO A 450 1.31 0.34 -14.85
C PRO A 450 2.33 1.43 -15.22
N ALA A 451 2.24 1.99 -16.43
CA ALA A 451 3.08 3.12 -16.84
C ALA A 451 2.75 4.39 -16.04
N THR A 452 1.48 4.61 -15.68
CA THR A 452 1.06 5.69 -14.78
C THR A 452 1.67 5.51 -13.39
N GLN A 453 1.56 4.31 -12.82
CA GLN A 453 2.15 3.96 -11.52
C GLN A 453 3.67 4.21 -11.53
N ARG A 454 4.38 3.65 -12.52
CA ARG A 454 5.82 3.85 -12.66
C ARG A 454 6.22 5.32 -12.79
N ARG A 455 5.43 6.11 -13.52
CA ARG A 455 5.68 7.54 -13.68
C ARG A 455 5.70 8.29 -12.35
N TYR A 456 4.73 8.03 -11.48
CA TYR A 456 4.58 8.76 -10.22
C TYR A 456 5.47 8.22 -9.09
N THR A 457 5.64 6.90 -9.02
CA THR A 457 6.35 6.25 -7.90
C THR A 457 7.71 5.69 -8.29
N ARG A 458 8.03 5.62 -9.58
CA ARG A 458 9.20 4.96 -10.14
C ARG A 458 9.35 3.49 -9.73
N SER A 459 8.24 2.84 -9.38
CA SER A 459 8.24 1.43 -8.99
C SER A 459 8.68 0.52 -10.13
N THR A 460 9.47 -0.49 -9.81
CA THR A 460 9.90 -1.55 -10.73
C THR A 460 8.67 -2.27 -11.29
N GLY A 461 8.62 -2.43 -12.62
CA GLY A 461 7.50 -3.06 -13.31
C GLY A 461 6.15 -2.32 -13.22
N GLY A 462 6.10 -1.11 -12.64
CA GLY A 462 4.85 -0.38 -12.42
C GLY A 462 3.94 -1.04 -11.38
N SER A 463 4.48 -1.90 -10.51
CA SER A 463 3.73 -2.57 -9.45
C SER A 463 3.64 -1.71 -8.18
N PRO A 464 2.45 -1.58 -7.55
CA PRO A 464 2.31 -0.89 -6.27
C PRO A 464 2.64 -1.79 -5.07
N PHE A 465 2.90 -3.09 -5.26
CA PHE A 465 3.07 -4.06 -4.18
C PHE A 465 4.53 -4.33 -3.79
N GLY A 466 5.49 -3.76 -4.53
CA GLY A 466 6.91 -4.02 -4.34
C GLY A 466 7.31 -5.45 -4.69
N LEU A 467 8.31 -5.98 -4.00
CA LEU A 467 8.87 -7.30 -4.27
C LEU A 467 7.88 -8.43 -3.96
N ALA A 468 7.61 -9.30 -4.92
CA ALA A 468 6.93 -10.58 -4.71
C ALA A 468 7.93 -11.63 -4.20
N ARG A 469 9.07 -11.74 -4.91
CA ARG A 469 10.17 -12.65 -4.55
C ARG A 469 11.50 -11.92 -4.52
N TRP A 470 12.35 -12.34 -3.58
CA TRP A 470 13.71 -11.87 -3.43
C TRP A 470 14.67 -13.05 -3.41
N GLY A 471 15.33 -13.28 -4.54
CA GLY A 471 16.38 -14.31 -4.65
C GLY A 471 15.93 -15.75 -4.45
N GLY A 472 14.73 -16.12 -4.88
CA GLY A 472 14.25 -17.51 -4.85
C GLY A 472 13.73 -18.00 -3.49
N THR A 473 13.93 -17.27 -2.40
CA THR A 473 13.57 -17.70 -1.04
C THR A 473 12.21 -17.14 -0.55
N GLY A 474 11.56 -16.28 -1.32
CA GLY A 474 10.35 -15.58 -0.90
C GLY A 474 10.56 -14.53 0.21
N ALA A 475 11.71 -14.55 0.88
CA ALA A 475 12.01 -13.60 1.96
C ALA A 475 12.32 -12.19 1.39
N ARG A 476 11.60 -11.19 1.84
CA ARG A 476 11.87 -9.78 1.53
C ARG A 476 13.02 -9.24 2.39
N PRO A 477 13.74 -8.17 1.93
CA PRO A 477 14.86 -7.59 2.68
C PRO A 477 14.41 -6.96 4.01
N ASP A 478 15.33 -6.89 4.97
CA ASP A 478 15.17 -6.10 6.19
C ASP A 478 15.36 -4.61 5.89
N THR A 479 15.08 -3.75 6.87
CA THR A 479 15.26 -2.29 6.76
C THR A 479 16.74 -1.90 6.77
N ARG A 480 17.60 -2.63 7.46
CA ARG A 480 19.05 -2.40 7.45
C ARG A 480 19.69 -2.98 6.18
N THR A 481 20.55 -2.20 5.53
CA THR A 481 21.34 -2.66 4.39
C THR A 481 22.76 -3.05 4.80
N SER A 482 23.55 -3.58 3.86
CA SER A 482 24.99 -3.82 4.04
C SER A 482 25.83 -2.56 3.94
N VAL A 483 25.29 -1.46 3.42
CA VAL A 483 25.95 -0.15 3.39
C VAL A 483 25.66 0.54 4.71
N THR A 484 26.71 0.81 5.50
CA THR A 484 26.56 1.46 6.81
C THR A 484 25.88 2.82 6.66
N GLY A 485 24.88 3.12 7.51
CA GLY A 485 24.14 4.39 7.44
C GLY A 485 23.07 4.46 6.35
N LEU A 486 22.96 3.44 5.46
CA LEU A 486 21.86 3.33 4.49
C LEU A 486 20.82 2.33 4.99
N TYR A 487 19.58 2.80 5.05
CA TYR A 487 18.40 2.01 5.40
C TYR A 487 17.37 2.03 4.28
N VAL A 488 16.49 1.04 4.27
CA VAL A 488 15.38 0.96 3.32
C VAL A 488 14.06 0.75 4.07
N VAL A 489 13.00 1.39 3.61
CA VAL A 489 11.66 1.27 4.18
C VAL A 489 10.62 1.13 3.07
N GLY A 490 9.38 0.85 3.42
CA GLY A 490 8.25 0.77 2.50
C GLY A 490 7.93 -0.66 2.07
N GLN A 491 7.17 -0.73 1.01
CA GLN A 491 6.44 -1.92 0.54
C GLN A 491 7.30 -3.14 0.16
N SER A 492 8.58 -2.97 -0.10
CA SER A 492 9.50 -4.06 -0.49
C SER A 492 10.20 -4.72 0.68
N THR A 493 10.01 -4.24 1.91
CA THR A 493 10.63 -4.82 3.11
C THR A 493 9.87 -6.04 3.63
N ARG A 494 10.48 -6.77 4.56
CA ARG A 494 9.88 -7.96 5.21
C ARG A 494 8.54 -7.69 5.91
N TYR A 495 8.21 -6.44 6.18
CA TYR A 495 6.95 -6.04 6.81
C TYR A 495 5.76 -5.98 5.86
N GLY A 496 6.00 -6.17 4.58
CA GLY A 496 4.98 -6.28 3.55
C GLY A 496 4.57 -4.96 2.91
N SER A 497 3.69 -5.08 1.92
CA SER A 497 3.05 -3.96 1.24
C SER A 497 1.83 -3.43 2.01
N GLY A 498 1.17 -2.43 1.44
CA GLY A 498 0.03 -1.76 2.05
C GLY A 498 0.43 -0.68 3.05
N ILE A 499 -0.56 0.05 3.53
CA ILE A 499 -0.36 1.21 4.42
C ILE A 499 0.29 0.78 5.73
N THR A 500 -0.27 -0.22 6.39
CA THR A 500 0.21 -0.69 7.70
C THR A 500 1.59 -1.32 7.59
N GLY A 501 1.84 -2.20 6.61
CA GLY A 501 3.16 -2.82 6.41
C GLY A 501 4.25 -1.79 6.12
N ALA A 502 3.96 -0.78 5.30
CA ALA A 502 4.89 0.31 5.02
C ALA A 502 5.16 1.17 6.28
N ALA A 503 4.12 1.52 7.06
CA ALA A 503 4.28 2.27 8.31
C ALA A 503 5.10 1.48 9.36
N VAL A 504 4.84 0.16 9.48
CA VAL A 504 5.62 -0.74 10.34
C VAL A 504 7.09 -0.75 9.94
N SER A 505 7.40 -0.80 8.63
CA SER A 505 8.78 -0.71 8.17
C SER A 505 9.45 0.60 8.59
N GLY A 506 8.69 1.71 8.56
CA GLY A 506 9.17 3.04 8.98
C GLY A 506 9.50 3.11 10.46
N ILE A 507 8.59 2.68 11.34
CA ILE A 507 8.86 2.68 12.80
C ILE A 507 9.95 1.67 13.18
N ALA A 508 10.00 0.52 12.54
CA ALA A 508 11.05 -0.47 12.76
C ALA A 508 12.44 0.07 12.37
N CYS A 509 12.53 0.77 11.23
CA CYS A 509 13.74 1.45 10.79
C CYS A 509 14.17 2.55 11.79
N ALA A 510 13.24 3.42 12.20
CA ALA A 510 13.53 4.44 13.21
C ALA A 510 14.00 3.79 14.53
N GLY A 511 13.37 2.69 14.95
CA GLY A 511 13.80 1.92 16.12
C GLY A 511 15.22 1.38 16.01
N GLN A 512 15.59 0.86 14.84
CA GLN A 512 16.98 0.39 14.58
C GLN A 512 17.99 1.54 14.62
N ILE A 513 17.65 2.72 14.10
CA ILE A 513 18.52 3.90 14.12
C ILE A 513 18.68 4.40 15.56
N LEU A 514 17.61 4.44 16.33
CA LEU A 514 17.58 4.94 17.71
C LEU A 514 18.01 3.90 18.76
N GLY A 515 18.18 2.63 18.37
CA GLY A 515 18.51 1.54 19.29
C GLY A 515 17.39 1.18 20.27
N ARG A 516 16.11 1.33 19.86
CA ARG A 516 14.90 1.12 20.71
C ARG A 516 13.87 0.25 19.99
N PRO A 517 13.13 -0.61 20.71
CA PRO A 517 12.02 -1.38 20.15
C PRO A 517 10.73 -0.53 20.05
N LEU A 518 10.74 0.52 19.22
CA LEU A 518 9.69 1.54 19.17
C LEU A 518 8.28 0.96 18.95
N LEU A 519 8.10 -0.02 18.07
CA LEU A 519 6.77 -0.55 17.78
C LEU A 519 6.15 -1.25 18.99
N PRO A 520 6.82 -2.17 19.69
CA PRO A 520 6.33 -2.69 20.98
C PRO A 520 6.03 -1.60 22.03
N GLU A 521 6.90 -0.60 22.14
CA GLU A 521 6.72 0.50 23.11
C GLU A 521 5.44 1.30 22.84
N VAL A 522 5.21 1.72 21.59
CA VAL A 522 4.01 2.50 21.26
C VAL A 522 2.75 1.66 21.27
N HIS A 523 2.85 0.38 20.93
CA HIS A 523 1.74 -0.55 21.05
C HIS A 523 1.34 -0.77 22.51
N ALA A 524 2.31 -0.78 23.43
CA ALA A 524 2.06 -0.80 24.88
C ALA A 524 1.56 0.54 25.45
N GLY A 525 1.34 1.56 24.62
CA GLY A 525 0.77 2.84 25.01
C GLY A 525 1.76 4.00 25.19
N THR A 526 3.05 3.81 24.92
CA THR A 526 4.02 4.90 24.98
C THR A 526 3.72 5.97 23.93
N VAL A 527 3.61 7.23 24.33
CA VAL A 527 3.48 8.40 23.46
C VAL A 527 4.80 9.18 23.51
N LEU A 528 5.41 9.36 22.36
CA LEU A 528 6.70 10.06 22.20
C LEU A 528 6.53 11.46 21.63
N GLY A 529 5.53 11.64 20.75
CA GLY A 529 5.24 12.93 20.10
C GLY A 529 4.52 13.89 21.05
N ASP A 530 4.93 15.15 21.03
CA ASP A 530 4.29 16.23 21.78
C ASP A 530 3.16 16.84 20.95
N GLN A 531 1.91 16.62 21.39
CA GLN A 531 0.72 17.18 20.74
C GLN A 531 0.71 18.71 20.72
N GLY A 532 1.31 19.36 21.72
CA GLY A 532 1.39 20.81 21.81
C GLY A 532 2.25 21.45 20.70
N ARG A 533 3.11 20.66 20.05
CA ARG A 533 3.95 21.10 18.92
C ARG A 533 3.27 20.95 17.56
N LEU A 534 2.14 20.25 17.50
CA LEU A 534 1.43 20.05 16.24
C LEU A 534 0.69 21.34 15.83
N PRO A 535 0.73 21.71 14.53
CA PRO A 535 0.03 22.90 14.06
C PRO A 535 -1.47 22.79 14.27
N ALA A 536 -2.13 23.92 14.58
CA ALA A 536 -3.58 23.98 14.66
C ALA A 536 -4.20 23.77 13.26
N ARG A 537 -5.27 22.99 13.19
CA ARG A 537 -6.08 22.83 11.97
C ARG A 537 -7.23 23.81 12.00
N GLY A 538 -7.20 24.81 11.12
CA GLY A 538 -8.30 25.75 10.94
C GLY A 538 -9.43 25.18 10.08
N PRO A 539 -10.55 25.93 9.92
CA PRO A 539 -11.71 25.47 9.16
C PRO A 539 -11.41 25.21 7.67
N ASP A 540 -10.43 25.92 7.10
CA ASP A 540 -10.00 25.77 5.70
C ASP A 540 -8.84 24.78 5.53
N TRP A 541 -8.49 24.01 6.58
CA TRP A 541 -7.42 23.04 6.51
C TRP A 541 -7.73 21.97 5.46
N ASP A 542 -6.78 21.74 4.57
CA ASP A 542 -6.91 20.78 3.46
C ASP A 542 -5.67 19.87 3.44
N PRO A 543 -5.82 18.57 3.68
CA PRO A 543 -4.69 17.64 3.74
C PRO A 543 -3.91 17.57 2.42
N LEU A 544 -4.60 17.69 1.28
CA LEU A 544 -3.95 17.69 -0.01
C LEU A 544 -3.13 18.96 -0.24
N HIS A 545 -3.65 20.12 0.18
CA HIS A 545 -2.93 21.39 0.06
C HIS A 545 -1.68 21.42 0.95
N LEU A 546 -1.79 20.96 2.19
CA LEU A 546 -0.65 20.82 3.10
C LEU A 546 0.47 19.95 2.47
N CYS A 547 0.08 18.92 1.74
CA CYS A 547 1.00 18.00 1.09
C CYS A 547 1.46 18.44 -0.32
N GLY A 548 1.31 19.71 -0.70
CA GLY A 548 1.78 20.28 -1.97
C GLY A 548 0.79 20.19 -3.13
N GLY A 549 -0.40 19.60 -2.93
CA GLY A 549 -1.46 19.56 -3.94
C GLY A 549 -2.17 20.89 -4.12
N ARG A 550 -3.00 20.99 -5.15
CA ARG A 550 -3.80 22.20 -5.38
C ARG A 550 -4.91 22.31 -4.33
N ALA A 551 -5.03 23.49 -3.72
CA ALA A 551 -6.12 23.81 -2.80
C ALA A 551 -7.50 23.60 -3.46
N ARG A 552 -8.54 23.37 -2.66
CA ARG A 552 -9.93 23.39 -3.10
C ARG A 552 -10.22 24.79 -3.66
N ARG A 553 -10.81 24.87 -4.84
CA ARG A 553 -11.41 26.13 -5.26
C ARG A 553 -12.63 26.33 -4.36
N GLY A 554 -12.64 27.42 -3.60
CA GLY A 554 -13.75 27.76 -2.72
C GLY A 554 -15.07 27.64 -3.47
N THR A 555 -16.02 26.94 -2.88
CA THR A 555 -17.41 26.95 -3.28
C THR A 555 -17.99 28.31 -2.90
N HIS A 556 -17.65 29.36 -3.65
CA HIS A 556 -18.50 30.56 -3.64
C HIS A 556 -19.77 30.19 -4.41
N PRO A 557 -20.95 30.25 -3.79
CA PRO A 557 -22.20 30.16 -4.53
C PRO A 557 -22.22 31.33 -5.51
N ARG A 558 -22.35 31.04 -6.81
CA ARG A 558 -22.81 32.02 -7.80
C ARG A 558 -24.32 32.01 -7.81
#